data_5ac2fc4edae133be84d308c8ac5761dd
#
_entry.id   5ac2fc4edae133be84d308c8ac5761dd
#
_cell.length_a   1.000
_cell.length_b   1.000
_cell.length_c   1.000
_cell.angle_alpha   90.00
_cell.angle_beta   90.00
_cell.angle_gamma   90.00
#
_symmetry.space_group_name_H-M   'P 1'
#
loop_
_entity.id
_entity.type
_entity.pdbx_description
1 polymer ?
#
loop_
_entity_poly.entity_id
_entity_poly.type
_entity_poly.pdbx_seq_one_letter_code
_entity_poly.pdbx_strand_id
1 'polypeptide(L)'
;VTPRRFLAPRYWLTWLAIGLLRVIERLSYPHLLQAGRTLGRIGRRLPVHYIPVARANMRLCLPELSDAERERLLDRHFEALGMSLCESAMTWWSSDERIVKLSSVEGVTHLEQALARGRGAIILTAHFTTLEIGARILNSAFPINVLYRPPKNPLLAHIANSHRESYKRGEKYATIERDDIRGMVRALRRNESVWYAPDQAFRNKGAEMVPFFGIPAATNVATSRLAELTGAAVLLYSHERLPHAKGYRVSISAPLEGYPGASAQEDALRFNHFIEAEVRRIPEQYWWIHRRFKGLSSDYPNYYGAAAR
;
A
#
# COMPACT_ATOMS: atom_id res chain seq x y z
N VAL A 1 -16.13 19.82 -10.93
CA VAL A 1 -16.04 21.23 -10.50
C VAL A 1 -15.65 21.28 -9.05
N THR A 2 -14.54 21.98 -8.73
CA THR A 2 -14.04 22.11 -7.35
C THR A 2 -15.03 22.93 -6.51
N PRO A 3 -15.57 22.40 -5.40
CA PRO A 3 -16.49 23.15 -4.55
C PRO A 3 -15.87 24.44 -4.00
N ARG A 4 -16.61 25.56 -3.98
CA ARG A 4 -16.15 26.89 -3.52
C ARG A 4 -15.54 26.87 -2.12
N ARG A 5 -15.97 25.95 -1.24
CA ARG A 5 -15.42 25.76 0.12
C ARG A 5 -13.90 25.50 0.16
N PHE A 6 -13.30 25.00 -0.92
CA PHE A 6 -11.88 24.72 -1.01
C PHE A 6 -11.03 25.92 -1.46
N LEU A 7 -11.64 27.08 -1.73
CA LEU A 7 -10.93 28.34 -2.00
C LEU A 7 -10.49 29.06 -0.71
N ALA A 8 -11.00 28.63 0.44
CA ALA A 8 -10.66 29.24 1.74
C ALA A 8 -9.15 29.20 2.04
N PRO A 9 -8.56 30.23 2.73
CA PRO A 9 -7.13 30.36 3.00
C PRO A 9 -6.48 29.13 3.63
N ARG A 10 -7.21 28.40 4.48
CA ARG A 10 -6.73 27.13 5.09
C ARG A 10 -6.30 26.06 4.09
N TYR A 11 -6.69 26.16 2.82
CA TYR A 11 -6.34 25.21 1.76
C TYR A 11 -5.25 25.72 0.82
N TRP A 12 -4.81 26.96 0.93
CA TRP A 12 -3.86 27.56 -0.01
C TRP A 12 -2.53 26.82 -0.06
N LEU A 13 -2.00 26.44 1.12
CA LEU A 13 -0.78 25.64 1.18
C LEU A 13 -0.97 24.25 0.51
N THR A 14 -2.15 23.65 0.68
CA THR A 14 -2.50 22.40 0.00
C THR A 14 -2.58 22.59 -1.50
N TRP A 15 -3.18 23.69 -1.97
CA TRP A 15 -3.22 24.03 -3.41
C TRP A 15 -1.84 24.28 -3.99
N LEU A 16 -0.96 24.97 -3.26
CA LEU A 16 0.43 25.17 -3.68
C LEU A 16 1.14 23.82 -3.83
N ALA A 17 1.02 22.93 -2.87
CA ALA A 17 1.61 21.59 -2.94
C ALA A 17 1.05 20.78 -4.13
N ILE A 18 -0.27 20.82 -4.37
CA ILE A 18 -0.92 20.18 -5.52
C ILE A 18 -0.41 20.77 -6.84
N GLY A 19 -0.30 22.10 -6.94
CA GLY A 19 0.23 22.77 -8.11
C GLY A 19 1.67 22.38 -8.40
N LEU A 20 2.51 22.29 -7.36
CA LEU A 20 3.89 21.83 -7.48
C LEU A 20 3.94 20.36 -7.97
N LEU A 21 3.15 19.47 -7.39
CA LEU A 21 3.05 18.07 -7.82
C LEU A 21 2.58 17.97 -9.28
N ARG A 22 1.66 18.83 -9.71
CA ARG A 22 1.20 18.88 -11.11
C ARG A 22 2.31 19.30 -12.09
N VAL A 23 3.20 20.18 -11.66
CA VAL A 23 4.38 20.57 -12.45
C VAL A 23 5.40 19.44 -12.49
N ILE A 24 5.68 18.83 -11.34
CA ILE A 24 6.61 17.69 -11.22
C ILE A 24 6.15 16.53 -12.09
N GLU A 25 4.85 16.24 -12.14
CA GLU A 25 4.31 15.15 -12.97
C GLU A 25 4.64 15.29 -14.46
N ARG A 26 4.79 16.53 -14.97
CA ARG A 26 5.13 16.78 -16.38
C ARG A 26 6.60 16.49 -16.72
N LEU A 27 7.45 16.31 -15.72
CA LEU A 27 8.84 15.94 -15.93
C LEU A 27 8.96 14.56 -16.59
N SER A 28 10.08 14.29 -17.26
CA SER A 28 10.42 12.93 -17.64
C SER A 28 10.57 12.06 -16.40
N TYR A 29 10.31 10.75 -16.52
CA TYR A 29 10.30 9.84 -15.39
C TYR A 29 11.59 9.87 -14.54
N PRO A 30 12.82 9.87 -15.13
CA PRO A 30 14.04 10.01 -14.34
C PRO A 30 14.13 11.33 -13.55
N HIS A 31 13.70 12.46 -14.13
CA HIS A 31 13.72 13.76 -13.46
C HIS A 31 12.65 13.84 -12.34
N LEU A 32 11.48 13.24 -12.56
CA LEU A 32 10.45 13.12 -11.53
C LEU A 32 10.97 12.33 -10.32
N LEU A 33 11.63 11.20 -10.54
CA LEU A 33 12.25 10.42 -9.46
C LEU A 33 13.36 11.20 -8.76
N GLN A 34 14.17 11.96 -9.51
CA GLN A 34 15.23 12.80 -8.92
C GLN A 34 14.65 13.91 -8.03
N ALA A 35 13.57 14.56 -8.46
CA ALA A 35 12.84 15.52 -7.64
C ALA A 35 12.31 14.85 -6.34
N GLY A 36 11.74 13.66 -6.47
CA GLY A 36 11.28 12.86 -5.33
C GLY A 36 12.41 12.51 -4.36
N ARG A 37 13.56 12.03 -4.86
CA ARG A 37 14.74 11.75 -4.01
C ARG A 37 15.20 13.00 -3.25
N THR A 38 15.22 14.14 -3.91
CA THR A 38 15.59 15.41 -3.27
C THR A 38 14.61 15.77 -2.15
N LEU A 39 13.30 15.66 -2.39
CA LEU A 39 12.29 15.87 -1.37
C LEU A 39 12.46 14.90 -0.19
N GLY A 40 12.73 13.63 -0.47
CA GLY A 40 12.99 12.62 0.55
C GLY A 40 14.20 12.95 1.42
N ARG A 41 15.34 13.36 0.80
CA ARG A 41 16.55 13.80 1.52
C ARG A 41 16.31 15.00 2.42
N ILE A 42 15.50 15.96 1.96
CA ILE A 42 15.09 17.12 2.77
C ILE A 42 14.24 16.62 3.94
N GLY A 43 13.21 15.79 3.68
CA GLY A 43 12.35 15.21 4.71
C GLY A 43 13.12 14.41 5.78
N ARG A 44 14.20 13.71 5.38
CA ARG A 44 15.06 12.94 6.30
C ARG A 44 15.81 13.84 7.30
N ARG A 45 16.07 15.09 6.96
CA ARG A 45 16.76 16.07 7.82
C ARG A 45 15.82 16.83 8.76
N LEU A 46 14.52 16.76 8.52
CA LEU A 46 13.53 17.40 9.38
C LEU A 46 13.28 16.56 10.65
N PRO A 47 13.01 17.20 11.80
CA PRO A 47 12.71 16.49 13.05
C PRO A 47 11.30 15.87 13.04
N VAL A 48 11.07 14.90 12.16
CA VAL A 48 9.77 14.25 12.04
C VAL A 48 9.69 12.98 12.90
N HIS A 49 8.57 12.79 13.57
CA HIS A 49 8.33 11.66 14.47
C HIS A 49 8.37 10.28 13.78
N TYR A 50 8.37 10.23 12.46
CA TYR A 50 8.46 8.99 11.69
C TYR A 50 9.86 8.35 11.72
N ILE A 51 10.92 9.16 11.89
CA ILE A 51 12.31 8.67 11.91
C ILE A 51 12.55 7.64 13.02
N PRO A 52 12.26 7.93 14.31
CA PRO A 52 12.44 6.94 15.37
C PRO A 52 11.55 5.71 15.19
N VAL A 53 10.36 5.83 14.60
CA VAL A 53 9.50 4.69 14.29
C VAL A 53 10.16 3.78 13.25
N ALA A 54 10.66 4.35 12.15
CA ALA A 54 11.32 3.57 11.10
C ALA A 54 12.59 2.88 11.63
N ARG A 55 13.43 3.57 12.45
CA ARG A 55 14.59 2.96 13.10
C ARG A 55 14.20 1.77 13.99
N ALA A 56 13.17 1.92 14.82
CA ALA A 56 12.70 0.84 15.67
C ALA A 56 12.26 -0.38 14.84
N ASN A 57 11.47 -0.16 13.80
CA ASN A 57 11.03 -1.23 12.91
C ASN A 57 12.21 -1.92 12.20
N MET A 58 13.15 -1.15 11.64
CA MET A 58 14.33 -1.72 10.96
C MET A 58 15.21 -2.51 11.92
N ARG A 59 15.39 -2.03 13.17
CA ARG A 59 16.16 -2.76 14.20
C ARG A 59 15.49 -4.08 14.55
N LEU A 60 14.18 -4.11 14.65
CA LEU A 60 13.40 -5.30 14.98
C LEU A 60 13.39 -6.32 13.83
N CYS A 61 13.15 -5.85 12.60
CA CYS A 61 12.96 -6.72 11.44
C CYS A 61 14.26 -7.16 10.76
N LEU A 62 15.34 -6.38 10.89
CA LEU A 62 16.62 -6.60 10.22
C LEU A 62 17.76 -6.53 11.24
N PRO A 63 17.76 -7.43 12.25
CA PRO A 63 18.78 -7.45 13.30
C PRO A 63 20.17 -7.79 12.76
N GLU A 64 20.26 -8.49 11.62
CA GLU A 64 21.48 -8.85 10.93
C GLU A 64 22.27 -7.66 10.38
N LEU A 65 21.60 -6.51 10.13
CA LEU A 65 22.26 -5.30 9.67
C LEU A 65 22.93 -4.55 10.83
N SER A 66 24.11 -4.02 10.62
CA SER A 66 24.75 -3.07 11.53
C SER A 66 23.97 -1.77 11.65
N ASP A 67 24.20 -0.98 12.70
CA ASP A 67 23.55 0.33 12.86
C ASP A 67 23.85 1.27 11.68
N ALA A 68 25.08 1.23 11.15
CA ALA A 68 25.45 2.03 9.98
C ALA A 68 24.70 1.61 8.70
N GLU A 69 24.46 0.31 8.53
CA GLU A 69 23.68 -0.19 7.39
C GLU A 69 22.20 0.17 7.53
N ARG A 70 21.63 0.09 8.74
CA ARG A 70 20.27 0.53 9.02
C ARG A 70 20.08 2.03 8.75
N GLU A 71 21.04 2.88 9.13
CA GLU A 71 20.96 4.32 8.83
C GLU A 71 21.06 4.59 7.32
N ARG A 72 21.93 3.89 6.58
CA ARG A 72 21.95 3.98 5.11
C ARG A 72 20.64 3.49 4.48
N LEU A 73 20.03 2.44 5.03
CA LEU A 73 18.71 1.97 4.58
C LEU A 73 17.63 3.01 4.87
N LEU A 74 17.66 3.63 6.04
CA LEU A 74 16.74 4.70 6.42
C LEU A 74 16.85 5.90 5.46
N ASP A 75 18.05 6.29 5.05
CA ASP A 75 18.25 7.36 4.07
C ASP A 75 17.61 6.99 2.71
N ARG A 76 17.86 5.76 2.22
CA ARG A 76 17.22 5.26 0.99
C ARG A 76 15.69 5.17 1.11
N HIS A 77 15.20 4.78 2.29
CA HIS A 77 13.76 4.74 2.55
C HIS A 77 13.12 6.12 2.46
N PHE A 78 13.75 7.15 3.02
CA PHE A 78 13.24 8.52 2.89
C PHE A 78 13.29 9.01 1.43
N GLU A 79 14.31 8.64 0.66
CA GLU A 79 14.33 8.89 -0.79
C GLU A 79 13.14 8.19 -1.48
N ALA A 80 12.84 6.93 -1.12
CA ALA A 80 11.71 6.19 -1.65
C ALA A 80 10.36 6.82 -1.28
N LEU A 81 10.20 7.35 -0.05
CA LEU A 81 9.02 8.11 0.37
C LEU A 81 8.84 9.39 -0.46
N GLY A 82 9.92 10.13 -0.69
CA GLY A 82 9.85 11.33 -1.52
C GLY A 82 9.50 11.01 -2.98
N MET A 83 10.04 9.92 -3.53
CA MET A 83 9.64 9.42 -4.86
C MET A 83 8.16 9.03 -4.89
N SER A 84 7.66 8.33 -3.88
CA SER A 84 6.24 7.96 -3.75
C SER A 84 5.30 9.17 -3.80
N LEU A 85 5.69 10.29 -3.18
CA LEU A 85 4.91 11.53 -3.24
C LEU A 85 4.80 12.05 -4.69
N CYS A 86 5.90 12.05 -5.43
CA CYS A 86 5.88 12.47 -6.85
C CYS A 86 5.12 11.47 -7.73
N GLU A 87 5.23 10.18 -7.45
CA GLU A 87 4.50 9.10 -8.14
C GLU A 87 2.99 9.16 -7.89
N SER A 88 2.56 9.65 -6.72
CA SER A 88 1.14 9.92 -6.46
C SER A 88 0.57 10.94 -7.45
N ALA A 89 1.39 11.91 -7.89
CA ALA A 89 1.00 12.83 -8.96
C ALA A 89 0.81 12.12 -10.32
N MET A 90 1.67 11.12 -10.61
CA MET A 90 1.48 10.29 -11.81
C MET A 90 0.17 9.50 -11.74
N THR A 91 -0.18 8.95 -10.58
CA THR A 91 -1.45 8.21 -10.44
C THR A 91 -2.66 9.10 -10.71
N TRP A 92 -2.57 10.39 -10.44
CA TRP A 92 -3.70 11.30 -10.62
C TRP A 92 -3.79 11.87 -12.03
N TRP A 93 -2.67 12.14 -12.69
CA TRP A 93 -2.66 12.97 -13.89
C TRP A 93 -1.99 12.37 -15.13
N SER A 94 -1.18 11.32 -14.99
CA SER A 94 -0.58 10.69 -16.16
C SER A 94 -1.60 9.88 -16.95
N SER A 95 -1.42 9.85 -18.27
CA SER A 95 -2.22 9.00 -19.15
C SER A 95 -1.97 7.51 -18.89
N ASP A 96 -2.95 6.68 -19.25
CA ASP A 96 -2.82 5.21 -19.18
C ASP A 96 -1.63 4.73 -20.00
N GLU A 97 -1.43 5.30 -21.19
CA GLU A 97 -0.32 4.97 -22.07
C GLU A 97 1.04 5.20 -21.39
N ARG A 98 1.22 6.33 -20.70
CA ARG A 98 2.46 6.61 -19.94
C ARG A 98 2.67 5.59 -18.82
N ILE A 99 1.63 5.23 -18.09
CA ILE A 99 1.69 4.25 -17.00
C ILE A 99 2.05 2.87 -17.55
N VAL A 100 1.34 2.41 -18.59
CA VAL A 100 1.59 1.11 -19.23
C VAL A 100 3.02 1.01 -19.78
N LYS A 101 3.51 2.07 -20.45
CA LYS A 101 4.89 2.11 -20.97
C LYS A 101 5.98 1.99 -19.89
N LEU A 102 5.69 2.42 -18.68
CA LEU A 102 6.60 2.37 -17.54
C LEU A 102 6.44 1.12 -16.68
N SER A 103 5.54 0.20 -17.03
CA SER A 103 5.22 -0.93 -16.17
C SER A 103 5.31 -2.27 -16.87
N SER A 104 5.72 -3.30 -16.13
CA SER A 104 5.50 -4.71 -16.49
C SER A 104 4.51 -5.32 -15.50
N VAL A 105 3.56 -6.10 -16.03
CA VAL A 105 2.51 -6.76 -15.24
C VAL A 105 2.63 -8.26 -15.50
N GLU A 106 2.86 -9.01 -14.44
CA GLU A 106 3.00 -10.47 -14.47
C GLU A 106 1.84 -11.14 -13.74
N GLY A 107 1.41 -12.31 -14.20
CA GLY A 107 0.43 -13.14 -13.52
C GLY A 107 -1.03 -12.66 -13.60
N VAL A 108 -1.39 -11.76 -14.55
CA VAL A 108 -2.81 -11.38 -14.80
C VAL A 108 -3.66 -12.61 -15.09
N THR A 109 -3.12 -13.60 -15.78
CA THR A 109 -3.79 -14.86 -16.08
C THR A 109 -4.20 -15.64 -14.82
N HIS A 110 -3.47 -15.52 -13.72
CA HIS A 110 -3.84 -16.14 -12.45
C HIS A 110 -5.12 -15.52 -11.89
N LEU A 111 -5.27 -14.20 -12.02
CA LEU A 111 -6.48 -13.48 -11.60
C LEU A 111 -7.67 -13.84 -12.48
N GLU A 112 -7.47 -13.91 -13.80
CA GLU A 112 -8.49 -14.34 -14.76
C GLU A 112 -8.98 -15.76 -14.46
N GLN A 113 -8.06 -16.70 -14.21
CA GLN A 113 -8.38 -18.08 -13.82
C GLN A 113 -9.11 -18.15 -12.48
N ALA A 114 -8.74 -17.31 -11.50
CA ALA A 114 -9.43 -17.24 -10.23
C ALA A 114 -10.89 -16.78 -10.41
N LEU A 115 -11.11 -15.73 -11.21
CA LEU A 115 -12.44 -15.20 -11.51
C LEU A 115 -13.29 -16.12 -12.39
N ALA A 116 -12.66 -16.93 -13.25
CA ALA A 116 -13.37 -17.95 -14.04
C ALA A 116 -14.09 -18.99 -13.16
N ARG A 117 -13.72 -19.11 -11.86
CA ARG A 117 -14.41 -19.97 -10.89
C ARG A 117 -15.75 -19.38 -10.41
N GLY A 118 -16.07 -18.12 -10.72
CA GLY A 118 -17.35 -17.48 -10.40
C GLY A 118 -17.55 -17.07 -8.94
N ARG A 119 -16.47 -17.00 -8.12
CA ARG A 119 -16.56 -16.72 -6.68
C ARG A 119 -15.82 -15.47 -6.23
N GLY A 120 -15.35 -14.64 -7.18
CA GLY A 120 -14.53 -13.47 -6.92
C GLY A 120 -13.09 -13.80 -6.51
N ALA A 121 -12.29 -12.75 -6.34
CA ALA A 121 -10.89 -12.88 -5.98
C ALA A 121 -10.49 -11.81 -4.96
N ILE A 122 -9.73 -12.21 -3.94
CA ILE A 122 -9.10 -11.32 -2.96
C ILE A 122 -7.63 -11.17 -3.36
N ILE A 123 -7.20 -9.95 -3.60
CA ILE A 123 -5.83 -9.61 -3.96
C ILE A 123 -5.17 -8.94 -2.77
N LEU A 124 -4.29 -9.66 -2.06
CA LEU A 124 -3.57 -9.15 -0.90
C LEU A 124 -2.27 -8.50 -1.30
N THR A 125 -2.03 -7.32 -0.78
CA THR A 125 -0.77 -6.59 -0.92
C THR A 125 -0.32 -6.02 0.43
N ALA A 126 0.86 -5.40 0.45
CA ALA A 126 1.39 -4.70 1.62
C ALA A 126 1.74 -3.25 1.29
N HIS A 127 1.87 -2.44 2.34
CA HIS A 127 2.24 -1.04 2.20
C HIS A 127 3.72 -0.90 1.85
N PHE A 128 4.01 -0.74 0.56
CA PHE A 128 5.29 -0.27 0.03
C PHE A 128 5.13 1.15 -0.51
N THR A 129 6.22 1.85 -0.71
CA THR A 129 6.21 3.23 -1.24
C THR A 129 5.59 3.33 -2.64
N THR A 130 5.49 2.23 -3.36
CA THR A 130 4.85 2.11 -4.68
C THR A 130 3.37 1.69 -4.64
N LEU A 131 2.72 1.69 -3.46
CA LEU A 131 1.35 1.19 -3.29
C LEU A 131 0.34 1.87 -4.24
N GLU A 132 0.33 3.19 -4.30
CA GLU A 132 -0.63 3.96 -5.11
C GLU A 132 -0.39 3.74 -6.61
N ILE A 133 0.87 3.79 -7.05
CA ILE A 133 1.20 3.56 -8.46
C ILE A 133 0.98 2.09 -8.85
N GLY A 134 1.26 1.14 -7.95
CA GLY A 134 0.98 -0.27 -8.14
C GLY A 134 -0.50 -0.54 -8.34
N ALA A 135 -1.37 0.03 -7.49
CA ALA A 135 -2.82 -0.06 -7.67
C ALA A 135 -3.28 0.52 -9.02
N ARG A 136 -2.69 1.65 -9.44
CA ARG A 136 -2.99 2.28 -10.73
C ARG A 136 -2.58 1.40 -11.92
N ILE A 137 -1.39 0.77 -11.85
CA ILE A 137 -0.89 -0.15 -12.87
C ILE A 137 -1.82 -1.37 -12.97
N LEU A 138 -2.14 -2.00 -11.84
CA LEU A 138 -3.04 -3.16 -11.84
C LEU A 138 -4.41 -2.80 -12.42
N ASN A 139 -4.98 -1.66 -12.00
CA ASN A 139 -6.27 -1.21 -12.52
C ASN A 139 -6.26 -0.85 -14.02
N SER A 140 -5.10 -0.52 -14.59
CA SER A 140 -4.96 -0.34 -16.04
C SER A 140 -4.97 -1.66 -16.81
N ALA A 141 -4.45 -2.72 -16.19
CA ALA A 141 -4.40 -4.06 -16.76
C ALA A 141 -5.70 -4.84 -16.51
N PHE A 142 -6.26 -4.71 -15.30
CA PHE A 142 -7.44 -5.45 -14.86
C PHE A 142 -8.27 -4.63 -13.88
N PRO A 143 -9.60 -4.53 -14.06
CA PRO A 143 -10.48 -3.78 -13.15
C PRO A 143 -10.48 -4.37 -11.74
N ILE A 144 -10.26 -3.54 -10.72
CA ILE A 144 -10.23 -3.95 -9.30
C ILE A 144 -11.07 -3.03 -8.42
N ASN A 145 -11.70 -3.59 -7.38
CA ASN A 145 -12.25 -2.82 -6.28
C ASN A 145 -11.15 -2.58 -5.25
N VAL A 146 -10.86 -1.31 -4.96
CA VAL A 146 -9.79 -0.93 -4.02
C VAL A 146 -10.38 -0.58 -2.67
N LEU A 147 -9.89 -1.21 -1.59
CA LEU A 147 -10.20 -0.76 -0.24
C LEU A 147 -9.44 0.53 0.06
N TYR A 148 -10.18 1.52 0.55
CA TYR A 148 -9.66 2.86 0.68
C TYR A 148 -10.10 3.54 1.97
N ARG A 149 -9.17 4.31 2.54
CA ARG A 149 -9.45 5.26 3.61
C ARG A 149 -9.17 6.67 3.11
N PRO A 150 -10.17 7.57 3.08
CA PRO A 150 -9.96 8.92 2.61
C PRO A 150 -8.90 9.66 3.45
N PRO A 151 -8.04 10.49 2.82
CA PRO A 151 -7.15 11.38 3.54
C PRO A 151 -7.89 12.28 4.53
N LYS A 152 -7.25 12.64 5.65
CA LYS A 152 -7.84 13.56 6.63
C LYS A 152 -8.07 14.96 6.07
N ASN A 153 -7.25 15.41 5.12
CA ASN A 153 -7.45 16.70 4.44
C ASN A 153 -8.59 16.59 3.43
N PRO A 154 -9.71 17.32 3.60
CA PRO A 154 -10.88 17.18 2.72
C PRO A 154 -10.61 17.57 1.26
N LEU A 155 -9.66 18.49 1.00
CA LEU A 155 -9.28 18.84 -0.36
C LEU A 155 -8.52 17.70 -1.04
N LEU A 156 -7.55 17.09 -0.35
CA LEU A 156 -6.83 15.93 -0.88
C LEU A 156 -7.77 14.74 -1.08
N ALA A 157 -8.70 14.51 -0.17
CA ALA A 157 -9.72 13.48 -0.30
C ALA A 157 -10.58 13.71 -1.55
N HIS A 158 -11.03 14.96 -1.77
CA HIS A 158 -11.82 15.32 -2.96
C HIS A 158 -11.05 15.06 -4.26
N ILE A 159 -9.78 15.50 -4.33
CA ILE A 159 -8.95 15.31 -5.53
C ILE A 159 -8.67 13.82 -5.77
N ALA A 160 -8.23 13.10 -4.75
CA ALA A 160 -7.93 11.66 -4.88
C ALA A 160 -9.18 10.87 -5.34
N ASN A 161 -10.35 11.16 -4.77
CA ASN A 161 -11.59 10.51 -5.17
C ASN A 161 -12.00 10.86 -6.61
N SER A 162 -11.91 12.13 -7.00
CA SER A 162 -12.24 12.55 -8.37
C SER A 162 -11.38 11.83 -9.42
N HIS A 163 -10.09 11.62 -9.13
CA HIS A 163 -9.20 10.91 -10.04
C HIS A 163 -9.44 9.40 -10.03
N ARG A 164 -9.69 8.79 -8.87
CA ARG A 164 -10.04 7.36 -8.81
C ARG A 164 -11.36 7.07 -9.54
N GLU A 165 -12.32 7.97 -9.46
CA GLU A 165 -13.58 7.86 -10.23
C GLU A 165 -13.37 7.95 -11.73
N SER A 166 -12.39 8.72 -12.21
CA SER A 166 -12.08 8.82 -13.64
C SER A 166 -11.44 7.55 -14.23
N TYR A 167 -10.88 6.67 -13.40
CA TYR A 167 -10.27 5.38 -13.83
C TYR A 167 -11.27 4.23 -13.87
N LYS A 168 -12.54 4.45 -13.53
CA LYS A 168 -13.56 3.41 -13.61
C LYS A 168 -13.76 3.00 -15.07
N ARG A 169 -13.26 1.82 -15.42
CA ARG A 169 -13.60 1.14 -16.68
C ARG A 169 -14.95 0.43 -16.51
N GLY A 170 -16.05 1.19 -16.62
CA GLY A 170 -17.41 0.67 -16.47
C GLY A 170 -17.97 0.76 -15.05
N GLU A 171 -19.28 0.47 -14.90
CA GLU A 171 -20.02 0.63 -13.64
C GLU A 171 -19.70 -0.38 -12.53
N LYS A 172 -18.89 -1.41 -12.84
CA LYS A 172 -18.72 -2.58 -11.97
C LYS A 172 -17.69 -2.44 -10.85
N TYR A 173 -16.79 -1.45 -10.90
CA TYR A 173 -15.65 -1.37 -9.97
C TYR A 173 -15.65 -0.05 -9.23
N ALA A 174 -15.60 -0.14 -7.90
CA ALA A 174 -15.74 1.00 -7.01
C ALA A 174 -14.61 1.03 -5.97
N THR A 175 -14.38 2.20 -5.43
CA THR A 175 -13.67 2.34 -4.16
C THR A 175 -14.60 1.87 -3.04
N ILE A 176 -14.18 0.87 -2.28
CA ILE A 176 -14.89 0.37 -1.10
C ILE A 176 -14.26 1.02 0.12
N GLU A 177 -15.06 1.61 1.00
CA GLU A 177 -14.52 2.12 2.26
C GLU A 177 -13.94 0.97 3.09
N ARG A 178 -12.79 1.20 3.72
CA ARG A 178 -12.03 0.17 4.45
C ARG A 178 -12.86 -0.62 5.46
N ASP A 179 -13.84 0.01 6.09
CA ASP A 179 -14.66 -0.57 7.14
C ASP A 179 -16.01 -1.13 6.60
N ASP A 180 -16.27 -1.03 5.26
CA ASP A 180 -17.46 -1.61 4.62
C ASP A 180 -17.24 -3.08 4.23
N ILE A 181 -17.23 -3.96 5.25
CA ILE A 181 -17.12 -5.41 5.05
C ILE A 181 -18.28 -5.94 4.17
N ARG A 182 -19.47 -5.37 4.30
CA ARG A 182 -20.63 -5.78 3.48
C ARG A 182 -20.41 -5.45 2.02
N GLY A 183 -19.78 -4.30 1.72
CA GLY A 183 -19.37 -3.91 0.37
C GLY A 183 -18.40 -4.89 -0.24
N MET A 184 -17.36 -5.31 0.54
CA MET A 184 -16.43 -6.35 0.10
C MET A 184 -17.14 -7.66 -0.24
N VAL A 185 -17.99 -8.18 0.66
CA VAL A 185 -18.75 -9.41 0.43
C VAL A 185 -19.65 -9.30 -0.81
N ARG A 186 -20.33 -8.16 -1.00
CA ARG A 186 -21.16 -7.94 -2.19
C ARG A 186 -20.32 -7.96 -3.48
N ALA A 187 -19.16 -7.32 -3.50
CA ALA A 187 -18.27 -7.32 -4.66
C ALA A 187 -17.80 -8.74 -5.00
N LEU A 188 -17.31 -9.49 -4.01
CA LEU A 188 -16.86 -10.88 -4.21
C LEU A 188 -17.99 -11.79 -4.71
N ARG A 189 -19.20 -11.67 -4.15
CA ARG A 189 -20.38 -12.43 -4.60
C ARG A 189 -20.85 -12.09 -6.01
N ARG A 190 -20.51 -10.90 -6.53
CA ARG A 190 -20.70 -10.53 -7.94
C ARG A 190 -19.57 -11.00 -8.84
N ASN A 191 -18.68 -11.86 -8.31
CA ASN A 191 -17.48 -12.34 -9.02
C ASN A 191 -16.53 -11.20 -9.41
N GLU A 192 -16.35 -10.23 -8.54
CA GLU A 192 -15.39 -9.13 -8.71
C GLU A 192 -14.12 -9.36 -7.89
N SER A 193 -13.05 -8.65 -8.22
CA SER A 193 -11.82 -8.63 -7.44
C SER A 193 -11.83 -7.54 -6.38
N VAL A 194 -11.33 -7.85 -5.18
CA VAL A 194 -11.12 -6.89 -4.09
C VAL A 194 -9.64 -6.85 -3.74
N TRP A 195 -9.03 -5.68 -3.86
CA TRP A 195 -7.62 -5.45 -3.57
C TRP A 195 -7.46 -4.63 -2.29
N TYR A 196 -6.63 -5.10 -1.35
CA TYR A 196 -6.35 -4.38 -0.12
C TYR A 196 -5.05 -4.83 0.57
N ALA A 197 -4.55 -3.99 1.51
CA ALA A 197 -3.31 -4.18 2.24
C ALA A 197 -3.58 -4.28 3.75
N PRO A 198 -3.75 -5.50 4.31
CA PRO A 198 -4.03 -5.69 5.74
C PRO A 198 -2.78 -5.77 6.64
N ASP A 199 -1.61 -5.33 6.18
CA ASP A 199 -0.32 -5.46 6.84
C ASP A 199 -0.04 -4.45 7.97
N GLN A 200 -0.89 -3.44 8.14
CA GLN A 200 -0.74 -2.48 9.23
C GLN A 200 -1.26 -3.02 10.56
N ALA A 201 -0.75 -2.47 11.68
CA ALA A 201 -1.21 -2.85 13.02
C ALA A 201 -2.72 -2.65 13.14
N PHE A 202 -3.44 -3.73 13.43
CA PHE A 202 -4.88 -3.75 13.60
C PHE A 202 -5.21 -4.10 15.05
N ARG A 203 -5.97 -3.23 15.74
CA ARG A 203 -6.25 -3.37 17.18
C ARG A 203 -7.74 -3.42 17.51
N ASN A 204 -8.58 -3.60 16.49
CA ASN A 204 -10.02 -3.73 16.66
C ASN A 204 -10.40 -5.19 16.94
N LYS A 205 -11.69 -5.42 17.22
CA LYS A 205 -12.25 -6.78 17.42
C LYS A 205 -11.87 -7.69 16.25
N GLY A 206 -11.36 -8.88 16.56
CA GLY A 206 -10.87 -9.84 15.57
C GLY A 206 -9.40 -9.66 15.18
N ALA A 207 -8.65 -8.83 15.92
CA ALA A 207 -7.20 -8.77 15.81
C ALA A 207 -6.56 -9.92 16.60
N GLU A 208 -5.48 -10.48 16.06
CA GLU A 208 -4.66 -11.49 16.72
C GLU A 208 -3.18 -11.09 16.70
N MET A 209 -2.42 -11.62 17.66
CA MET A 209 -0.98 -11.45 17.67
C MET A 209 -0.35 -12.53 16.81
N VAL A 210 0.09 -12.14 15.62
CA VAL A 210 0.72 -13.04 14.64
C VAL A 210 2.17 -12.61 14.44
N PRO A 211 3.15 -13.53 14.41
CA PRO A 211 4.55 -13.19 14.16
C PRO A 211 4.74 -12.41 12.85
N PHE A 212 5.56 -11.37 12.92
CA PHE A 212 6.11 -10.64 11.78
C PHE A 212 7.60 -10.43 12.05
N PHE A 213 8.47 -10.99 11.22
CA PHE A 213 9.89 -11.15 11.51
C PHE A 213 10.15 -11.83 12.88
N GLY A 214 9.35 -12.84 13.21
CA GLY A 214 9.44 -13.55 14.49
C GLY A 214 8.91 -12.78 15.70
N ILE A 215 8.47 -11.52 15.53
CA ILE A 215 8.00 -10.67 16.63
C ILE A 215 6.47 -10.59 16.60
N PRO A 216 5.77 -10.84 17.73
CA PRO A 216 4.33 -10.74 17.79
C PRO A 216 3.85 -9.34 17.38
N ALA A 217 2.96 -9.28 16.39
CA ALA A 217 2.39 -8.04 15.87
C ALA A 217 0.88 -8.14 15.73
N ALA A 218 0.16 -7.11 16.19
CA ALA A 218 -1.29 -7.06 16.08
C ALA A 218 -1.71 -7.04 14.60
N THR A 219 -2.38 -8.11 14.16
CA THR A 219 -2.65 -8.42 12.77
C THR A 219 -4.14 -8.62 12.53
N ASN A 220 -4.62 -8.15 11.39
CA ASN A 220 -5.97 -8.39 10.92
C ASN A 220 -6.07 -9.79 10.31
N VAL A 221 -6.86 -10.67 10.91
CA VAL A 221 -7.08 -12.04 10.44
C VAL A 221 -8.39 -12.20 9.65
N ALA A 222 -9.07 -11.10 9.32
CA ALA A 222 -10.39 -11.14 8.69
C ALA A 222 -10.37 -11.69 7.26
N THR A 223 -9.22 -11.72 6.58
CA THR A 223 -9.10 -12.24 5.21
C THR A 223 -9.52 -13.69 5.11
N SER A 224 -9.07 -14.52 6.04
CA SER A 224 -9.44 -15.94 6.12
C SER A 224 -10.96 -16.12 6.17
N ARG A 225 -11.60 -15.40 7.09
CA ARG A 225 -13.06 -15.44 7.25
C ARG A 225 -13.81 -14.90 6.03
N LEU A 226 -13.26 -13.89 5.37
CA LEU A 226 -13.84 -13.33 4.15
C LEU A 226 -13.79 -14.36 3.00
N ALA A 227 -12.65 -15.03 2.84
CA ALA A 227 -12.49 -16.10 1.86
C ALA A 227 -13.41 -17.30 2.14
N GLU A 228 -13.52 -17.72 3.39
CA GLU A 228 -14.44 -18.79 3.82
C GLU A 228 -15.91 -18.45 3.49
N LEU A 229 -16.34 -17.22 3.84
CA LEU A 229 -17.72 -16.76 3.63
C LEU A 229 -18.12 -16.64 2.16
N THR A 230 -17.17 -16.31 1.29
CA THR A 230 -17.44 -16.01 -0.13
C THR A 230 -17.00 -17.11 -1.07
N GLY A 231 -16.07 -17.97 -0.66
CA GLY A 231 -15.38 -18.93 -1.52
C GLY A 231 -14.40 -18.28 -2.49
N ALA A 232 -14.07 -16.99 -2.28
CA ALA A 232 -13.16 -16.24 -3.15
C ALA A 232 -11.74 -16.80 -3.08
N ALA A 233 -11.07 -16.87 -4.23
CA ALA A 233 -9.66 -17.18 -4.29
C ALA A 233 -8.82 -16.04 -3.69
N VAL A 234 -7.74 -16.38 -2.98
CA VAL A 234 -6.81 -15.39 -2.42
C VAL A 234 -5.50 -15.44 -3.20
N LEU A 235 -5.08 -14.28 -3.73
CA LEU A 235 -3.85 -14.09 -4.49
C LEU A 235 -2.98 -13.04 -3.80
N LEU A 236 -1.66 -13.18 -3.91
CA LEU A 236 -0.70 -12.22 -3.40
C LEU A 236 -0.28 -11.28 -4.53
N TYR A 237 -0.10 -10.01 -4.19
CA TYR A 237 0.28 -8.96 -5.13
C TYR A 237 1.50 -8.22 -4.63
N SER A 238 2.58 -8.25 -5.40
CA SER A 238 3.77 -7.46 -5.18
C SER A 238 3.89 -6.33 -6.20
N HIS A 239 4.53 -5.25 -5.79
CA HIS A 239 4.78 -4.07 -6.62
C HIS A 239 6.06 -3.38 -6.21
N GLU A 240 6.88 -3.02 -7.18
CA GLU A 240 8.17 -2.38 -6.94
C GLU A 240 8.51 -1.32 -7.97
N ARG A 241 9.29 -0.35 -7.54
CA ARG A 241 10.01 0.56 -8.43
C ARG A 241 11.35 -0.07 -8.80
N LEU A 242 11.57 -0.24 -10.09
CA LEU A 242 12.82 -0.80 -10.60
C LEU A 242 13.98 0.22 -10.50
N PRO A 243 15.21 -0.25 -10.28
CA PRO A 243 16.38 0.63 -10.22
C PRO A 243 16.61 1.34 -11.56
N HIS A 244 17.42 2.40 -11.52
CA HIS A 244 17.85 3.16 -12.71
C HIS A 244 16.71 3.72 -13.57
N ALA A 245 15.59 4.08 -12.93
CA ALA A 245 14.39 4.60 -13.62
C ALA A 245 13.86 3.67 -14.74
N LYS A 246 13.98 2.35 -14.55
CA LYS A 246 13.45 1.35 -15.50
C LYS A 246 11.93 1.16 -15.40
N GLY A 247 11.24 1.92 -14.55
CA GLY A 247 9.80 1.82 -14.36
C GLY A 247 9.40 0.96 -13.17
N TYR A 248 8.33 0.20 -13.32
CA TYR A 248 7.71 -0.60 -12.27
C TYR A 248 7.52 -2.04 -12.71
N ARG A 249 7.63 -2.95 -11.76
CA ARG A 249 7.17 -4.33 -11.90
C ARG A 249 6.07 -4.60 -10.90
N VAL A 250 4.98 -5.21 -11.37
CA VAL A 250 3.92 -5.72 -10.51
C VAL A 250 3.68 -7.18 -10.85
N SER A 251 3.42 -8.01 -9.86
CA SER A 251 3.15 -9.43 -10.08
C SER A 251 2.01 -9.94 -9.21
N ILE A 252 1.20 -10.83 -9.77
CA ILE A 252 0.09 -11.51 -9.10
C ILE A 252 0.45 -12.99 -9.01
N SER A 253 0.45 -13.55 -7.79
CA SER A 253 0.70 -14.97 -7.58
C SER A 253 -0.43 -15.84 -8.15
N ALA A 254 -0.16 -17.14 -8.32
CA ALA A 254 -1.25 -18.10 -8.36
C ALA A 254 -2.10 -18.02 -7.11
N PRO A 255 -3.39 -18.44 -7.15
CA PRO A 255 -4.22 -18.55 -5.96
C PRO A 255 -3.53 -19.38 -4.87
N LEU A 256 -3.59 -18.91 -3.63
CA LEU A 256 -3.04 -19.67 -2.50
C LEU A 256 -3.77 -21.01 -2.34
N GLU A 257 -3.01 -22.09 -2.42
CA GLU A 257 -3.56 -23.43 -2.22
C GLU A 257 -3.91 -23.64 -0.74
N GLY A 258 -5.02 -24.36 -0.49
CA GLY A 258 -5.49 -24.61 0.87
C GLY A 258 -5.79 -23.33 1.65
N TYR A 259 -6.29 -22.30 0.99
CA TYR A 259 -6.74 -21.08 1.64
C TYR A 259 -8.28 -20.98 1.58
N PRO A 260 -8.99 -20.74 2.73
CA PRO A 260 -8.45 -20.63 4.08
C PRO A 260 -7.86 -21.95 4.58
N GLY A 261 -6.79 -21.83 5.41
CA GLY A 261 -6.12 -22.96 6.05
C GLY A 261 -6.81 -23.43 7.34
N ALA A 262 -6.06 -24.11 8.21
CA ALA A 262 -6.59 -24.68 9.45
C ALA A 262 -7.02 -23.59 10.46
N SER A 263 -6.42 -22.39 10.40
CA SER A 263 -6.80 -21.27 11.25
C SER A 263 -6.56 -19.92 10.56
N ALA A 264 -7.31 -18.91 10.98
CA ALA A 264 -7.13 -17.54 10.51
C ALA A 264 -5.75 -16.96 10.88
N GLN A 265 -5.16 -17.44 11.96
CA GLN A 265 -3.82 -17.10 12.43
C GLN A 265 -2.75 -17.64 11.49
N GLU A 266 -2.88 -18.90 11.06
CA GLU A 266 -1.99 -19.53 10.08
C GLU A 266 -2.05 -18.82 8.73
N ASP A 267 -3.24 -18.47 8.26
CA ASP A 267 -3.42 -17.72 7.03
C ASP A 267 -2.76 -16.34 7.08
N ALA A 268 -2.90 -15.64 8.21
CA ALA A 268 -2.25 -14.35 8.42
C ALA A 268 -0.71 -14.49 8.51
N LEU A 269 -0.21 -15.59 9.07
CA LEU A 269 1.21 -15.89 9.12
C LEU A 269 1.77 -16.15 7.71
N ARG A 270 1.06 -16.91 6.86
CA ARG A 270 1.42 -17.11 5.44
C ARG A 270 1.56 -15.78 4.71
N PHE A 271 0.64 -14.85 4.95
CA PHE A 271 0.70 -13.51 4.36
C PHE A 271 1.86 -12.69 4.95
N ASN A 272 2.12 -12.75 6.26
CA ASN A 272 3.27 -12.10 6.87
C ASN A 272 4.60 -12.61 6.26
N HIS A 273 4.77 -13.92 6.06
CA HIS A 273 5.96 -14.48 5.43
C HIS A 273 6.16 -13.98 3.99
N PHE A 274 5.08 -13.82 3.23
CA PHE A 274 5.17 -13.17 1.91
C PHE A 274 5.70 -11.73 2.02
N ILE A 275 5.17 -10.94 2.96
CA ILE A 275 5.65 -9.56 3.16
C ILE A 275 7.11 -9.55 3.60
N GLU A 276 7.52 -10.43 4.51
CA GLU A 276 8.90 -10.55 4.98
C GLU A 276 9.88 -10.83 3.83
N ALA A 277 9.50 -11.70 2.90
CA ALA A 277 10.28 -12.00 1.70
C ALA A 277 10.42 -10.75 0.81
N GLU A 278 9.32 -10.04 0.54
CA GLU A 278 9.33 -8.81 -0.23
C GLU A 278 10.14 -7.69 0.45
N VAL A 279 10.02 -7.55 1.76
CA VAL A 279 10.82 -6.59 2.55
C VAL A 279 12.32 -6.89 2.45
N ARG A 280 12.73 -8.15 2.50
CA ARG A 280 14.15 -8.52 2.34
C ARG A 280 14.66 -8.24 0.93
N ARG A 281 13.79 -8.34 -0.09
CA ARG A 281 14.14 -8.11 -1.48
C ARG A 281 14.30 -6.61 -1.82
N ILE A 282 13.42 -5.76 -1.30
CA ILE A 282 13.38 -4.30 -1.57
C ILE A 282 13.17 -3.50 -0.28
N PRO A 283 14.08 -3.61 0.69
CA PRO A 283 13.85 -3.09 2.04
C PRO A 283 13.65 -1.57 2.10
N GLU A 284 14.24 -0.79 1.20
CA GLU A 284 14.04 0.67 1.16
C GLU A 284 12.63 1.07 0.73
N GLN A 285 11.87 0.18 0.08
CA GLN A 285 10.53 0.49 -0.40
C GLN A 285 9.41 0.09 0.57
N TYR A 286 9.67 -0.69 1.62
CA TYR A 286 8.64 -1.01 2.61
C TYR A 286 8.26 0.21 3.46
N TRP A 287 7.00 0.27 3.93
CA TRP A 287 6.44 1.41 4.66
C TRP A 287 6.88 1.44 6.14
N TRP A 288 8.18 1.62 6.42
CA TRP A 288 8.77 1.57 7.77
C TRP A 288 8.23 2.60 8.76
N ILE A 289 7.60 3.65 8.31
CA ILE A 289 7.08 4.75 9.15
C ILE A 289 5.78 4.40 9.89
N HIS A 290 5.20 3.21 9.66
CA HIS A 290 4.06 2.72 10.41
C HIS A 290 4.48 1.96 11.67
N ARG A 291 3.80 2.19 12.79
CA ARG A 291 4.05 1.48 14.07
C ARG A 291 3.48 0.06 14.01
N ARG A 292 4.17 -0.86 13.34
CA ARG A 292 3.71 -2.24 13.08
C ARG A 292 3.57 -3.07 14.35
N PHE A 293 4.48 -2.88 15.33
CA PHE A 293 4.59 -3.69 16.54
C PHE A 293 3.84 -3.08 17.74
N LYS A 294 2.67 -2.50 17.53
CA LYS A 294 1.77 -2.16 18.62
C LYS A 294 1.07 -3.40 19.13
N GLY A 295 1.22 -3.71 20.43
CA GLY A 295 0.52 -4.79 21.09
C GLY A 295 -0.99 -4.55 21.22
N LEU A 296 -1.75 -5.62 21.46
CA LEU A 296 -3.18 -5.56 21.72
C LEU A 296 -3.49 -5.10 23.16
N SER A 297 -2.59 -5.37 24.10
CA SER A 297 -2.68 -4.97 25.51
C SER A 297 -1.36 -4.38 26.00
N SER A 298 -1.33 -3.93 27.27
CA SER A 298 -0.12 -3.48 27.96
C SER A 298 0.91 -4.56 28.24
N ASP A 299 0.54 -5.84 28.14
CA ASP A 299 1.40 -7.00 28.39
C ASP A 299 2.45 -7.18 27.28
N TYR A 300 2.22 -6.55 26.13
CA TYR A 300 3.16 -6.56 25.01
C TYR A 300 4.18 -5.41 25.11
N PRO A 301 5.44 -5.63 24.73
CA PRO A 301 6.47 -4.61 24.78
C PRO A 301 6.12 -3.36 23.97
N ASN A 302 6.41 -2.19 24.55
CA ASN A 302 6.34 -0.92 23.81
C ASN A 302 7.67 -0.65 23.10
N TYR A 303 7.79 -1.09 21.87
CA TYR A 303 9.01 -0.95 21.06
C TYR A 303 9.31 0.49 20.60
N TYR A 304 8.38 1.43 20.78
CA TYR A 304 8.51 2.80 20.26
C TYR A 304 8.81 3.84 21.33
N GLY A 305 8.80 3.47 22.62
CA GLY A 305 9.12 4.36 23.74
C GLY A 305 8.29 5.65 23.76
N ALA A 306 8.91 6.76 24.17
CA ALA A 306 8.28 8.08 24.19
C ALA A 306 7.96 8.64 22.79
N ALA A 307 8.62 8.18 21.74
CA ALA A 307 8.27 8.51 20.33
C ALA A 307 6.90 7.97 19.91
N ALA A 308 6.21 7.26 20.81
CA ALA A 308 4.91 6.64 20.59
C ALA A 308 3.73 7.52 21.05
N ARG A 309 3.96 8.70 21.59
CA ARG A 309 2.91 9.63 22.04
C ARG A 309 2.51 10.62 20.97
#